data_3ba98b02f28d44f7555fc14be797ef43
#
_entry.id   3ba98b02f28d44f7555fc14be797ef43
#
_cell.length_a   1.000
_cell.length_b   1.000
_cell.length_c   1.000
_cell.angle_alpha   90.00
_cell.angle_beta   90.00
_cell.angle_gamma   90.00
#
_symmetry.space_group_name_H-M   'P 1'
#
loop_
_entity.id
_entity.type
_entity.pdbx_description
1 polymer ?
#
loop_
_entity_poly.entity_id
_entity_poly.type
_entity_poly.pdbx_seq_one_letter_code
_entity_poly.pdbx_strand_id
1 'polypeptide(L)'
;MRKKIIIFASVCLAAFAAQMSPNSNMLTFISQVPAYNKTTNDLLYSVSAGLAGWVAGPFFFIPLVGVIGRSAVIFWSLVCIFAGQIWGGEMTGVNDYIPFTISRLFTGLFGGIPAILGSGYIIDMFFLHQRGKAFAVFEIMIIFAVVGGGTLGGFIANNNPWDLVFWWTLGPVGAAMILVFIFVEETTYNRDAAVPRRPLPKKWLANRIATYFPGTRTQPAGKGKEFVSHGHVIRPL
;
A
#
# COMPACT_ATOMS: atom_id res chain seq x y z
N MET A 1 -10.60 -15.50 -16.90
CA MET A 1 -11.03 -14.08 -16.76
C MET A 1 -11.34 -13.66 -15.32
N ARG A 2 -12.20 -14.37 -14.58
CA ARG A 2 -12.61 -14.00 -13.20
C ARG A 2 -11.44 -13.74 -12.23
N LYS A 3 -10.41 -14.60 -12.20
CA LYS A 3 -9.25 -14.40 -11.31
C LYS A 3 -8.47 -13.11 -11.60
N LYS A 4 -8.27 -12.74 -12.87
CA LYS A 4 -7.59 -11.49 -13.25
C LYS A 4 -8.33 -10.25 -12.74
N ILE A 5 -9.67 -10.25 -12.86
CA ILE A 5 -10.51 -9.13 -12.40
C ILE A 5 -10.43 -9.01 -10.88
N ILE A 6 -10.48 -10.12 -10.14
CA ILE A 6 -10.40 -10.10 -8.66
C ILE A 6 -9.04 -9.57 -8.20
N ILE A 7 -7.94 -10.04 -8.79
CA ILE A 7 -6.59 -9.53 -8.45
C ILE A 7 -6.49 -8.04 -8.78
N PHE A 8 -6.97 -7.63 -9.95
CA PHE A 8 -6.97 -6.23 -10.35
C PHE A 8 -7.79 -5.35 -9.38
N ALA A 9 -9.00 -5.78 -9.03
CA ALA A 9 -9.84 -5.08 -8.06
C ALA A 9 -9.17 -4.99 -6.67
N SER A 10 -8.50 -6.06 -6.22
CA SER A 10 -7.77 -6.05 -4.95
C SER A 10 -6.58 -5.08 -4.96
N VAL A 11 -5.85 -4.99 -6.08
CA VAL A 11 -4.75 -4.04 -6.25
C VAL A 11 -5.26 -2.60 -6.35
N CYS A 12 -6.38 -2.37 -7.06
CA CYS A 12 -7.03 -1.06 -7.11
C CYS A 12 -7.49 -0.61 -5.72
N LEU A 13 -8.08 -1.50 -4.92
CA LEU A 13 -8.50 -1.18 -3.56
C LEU A 13 -7.30 -0.93 -2.65
N ALA A 14 -6.20 -1.67 -2.82
CA ALA A 14 -4.97 -1.44 -2.07
C ALA A 14 -4.38 -0.05 -2.36
N ALA A 15 -4.31 0.35 -3.62
CA ALA A 15 -3.86 1.67 -4.02
C ALA A 15 -4.82 2.77 -3.52
N PHE A 16 -6.13 2.55 -3.63
CA PHE A 16 -7.16 3.44 -3.10
C PHE A 16 -6.99 3.66 -1.60
N ALA A 17 -6.95 2.60 -0.80
CA ALA A 17 -6.85 2.69 0.65
C ALA A 17 -5.53 3.35 1.10
N ALA A 18 -4.42 3.00 0.43
CA ALA A 18 -3.11 3.57 0.72
C ALA A 18 -3.02 5.06 0.40
N GLN A 19 -3.71 5.54 -0.64
CA GLN A 19 -3.74 6.96 -0.99
C GLN A 19 -4.76 7.73 -0.14
N MET A 20 -5.92 7.15 0.13
CA MET A 20 -6.96 7.78 0.93
C MET A 20 -6.49 8.06 2.36
N SER A 21 -5.76 7.11 2.96
CA SER A 21 -5.35 7.14 4.35
C SER A 21 -4.47 8.35 4.73
N PRO A 22 -3.33 8.68 4.07
CA PRO A 22 -2.57 9.88 4.38
C PRO A 22 -3.31 11.17 3.99
N ASN A 23 -4.11 11.15 2.92
CA ASN A 23 -4.83 12.32 2.43
C ASN A 23 -6.05 12.70 3.27
N SER A 24 -6.60 11.77 4.05
CA SER A 24 -7.73 12.05 4.95
C SER A 24 -7.43 13.14 5.99
N ASN A 25 -6.16 13.28 6.40
CA ASN A 25 -5.72 14.33 7.31
C ASN A 25 -5.51 15.70 6.63
N MET A 26 -5.60 15.79 5.31
CA MET A 26 -5.23 17.01 4.59
C MET A 26 -6.13 18.22 4.94
N LEU A 27 -7.39 17.99 5.28
CA LEU A 27 -8.35 19.04 5.64
C LEU A 27 -8.71 19.06 7.14
N THR A 28 -8.08 18.23 7.97
CA THR A 28 -8.38 18.16 9.41
C THR A 28 -7.52 19.10 10.26
N PHE A 29 -6.50 19.73 9.68
CA PHE A 29 -5.53 20.55 10.41
C PHE A 29 -6.20 21.71 11.16
N ILE A 30 -7.30 22.28 10.64
CA ILE A 30 -8.03 23.36 11.31
C ILE A 30 -8.58 22.91 12.67
N SER A 31 -9.14 21.69 12.73
CA SER A 31 -9.68 21.12 13.97
C SER A 31 -8.59 20.66 14.94
N GLN A 32 -7.34 20.51 14.47
CA GLN A 32 -6.18 20.13 15.29
C GLN A 32 -5.50 21.33 15.97
N VAL A 33 -5.72 22.56 15.47
CA VAL A 33 -5.15 23.80 16.04
C VAL A 33 -5.40 23.92 17.55
N PRO A 34 -6.65 23.82 18.03
CA PRO A 34 -6.93 23.92 19.46
C PRO A 34 -6.41 22.72 20.26
N ALA A 35 -6.34 21.51 19.65
CA ALA A 35 -5.91 20.30 20.34
C ALA A 35 -4.41 20.34 20.70
N TYR A 36 -3.56 20.80 19.79
CA TYR A 36 -2.12 20.89 19.99
C TYR A 36 -1.64 22.26 20.50
N ASN A 37 -2.53 23.24 20.61
CA ASN A 37 -2.19 24.63 20.97
C ASN A 37 -1.05 25.19 20.09
N LYS A 38 -1.14 24.94 18.79
CA LYS A 38 -0.16 25.32 17.76
C LYS A 38 -0.80 26.24 16.73
N THR A 39 0.04 26.91 15.94
CA THR A 39 -0.46 27.72 14.82
C THR A 39 -0.85 26.84 13.64
N THR A 40 -1.72 27.36 12.76
CA THR A 40 -2.08 26.69 11.51
C THR A 40 -0.85 26.32 10.66
N ASN A 41 0.16 27.21 10.64
CA ASN A 41 1.40 26.98 9.90
C ASN A 41 2.19 25.80 10.47
N ASP A 42 2.23 25.64 11.80
CA ASP A 42 2.90 24.49 12.41
C ASP A 42 2.23 23.18 12.00
N LEU A 43 0.90 23.15 11.95
CA LEU A 43 0.17 21.95 11.55
C LEU A 43 0.33 21.61 10.07
N LEU A 44 0.53 22.59 9.20
CA LEU A 44 0.87 22.36 7.80
C LEU A 44 2.21 21.62 7.63
N TYR A 45 3.14 21.72 8.58
CA TYR A 45 4.37 20.91 8.57
C TYR A 45 4.08 19.42 8.73
N SER A 46 3.05 19.04 9.48
CA SER A 46 2.65 17.63 9.60
C SER A 46 2.13 17.07 8.27
N VAL A 47 1.38 17.88 7.52
CA VAL A 47 0.93 17.52 6.17
C VAL A 47 2.11 17.42 5.21
N SER A 48 3.01 18.40 5.26
CA SER A 48 4.23 18.43 4.44
C SER A 48 5.16 17.23 4.74
N ALA A 49 5.27 16.83 6.01
CA ALA A 49 6.01 15.64 6.41
C ALA A 49 5.41 14.36 5.77
N GLY A 50 4.08 14.23 5.75
CA GLY A 50 3.41 13.14 5.07
C GLY A 50 3.69 13.10 3.57
N LEU A 51 3.65 14.26 2.90
CA LEU A 51 3.98 14.37 1.47
C LEU A 51 5.46 14.07 1.20
N ALA A 52 6.37 14.54 2.04
CA ALA A 52 7.78 14.21 1.94
C ALA A 52 8.03 12.71 2.06
N GLY A 53 7.36 12.06 3.01
CA GLY A 53 7.35 10.60 3.14
C GLY A 53 6.85 9.91 1.87
N TRP A 54 5.76 10.40 1.31
CA TRP A 54 5.15 9.84 0.09
C TRP A 54 6.08 9.88 -1.13
N VAL A 55 6.87 10.94 -1.25
CA VAL A 55 7.89 11.07 -2.32
C VAL A 55 9.11 10.19 -2.02
N ALA A 56 9.58 10.16 -0.77
CA ALA A 56 10.79 9.45 -0.39
C ALA A 56 10.58 7.91 -0.37
N GLY A 57 9.40 7.44 0.04
CA GLY A 57 9.12 6.02 0.22
C GLY A 57 9.47 5.15 -0.98
N PRO A 58 8.98 5.45 -2.18
CA PRO A 58 9.29 4.67 -3.37
C PRO A 58 10.77 4.49 -3.67
N PHE A 59 11.60 5.51 -3.41
CA PHE A 59 13.05 5.41 -3.64
C PHE A 59 13.70 4.31 -2.79
N PHE A 60 13.23 4.13 -1.56
CA PHE A 60 13.75 3.09 -0.67
C PHE A 60 13.15 1.72 -0.93
N PHE A 61 11.86 1.64 -1.27
CA PHE A 61 11.15 0.36 -1.32
C PHE A 61 11.05 -0.25 -2.71
N ILE A 62 11.20 0.50 -3.81
CA ILE A 62 11.22 -0.06 -5.17
C ILE A 62 12.38 -1.05 -5.35
N PRO A 63 13.64 -0.78 -4.93
CA PRO A 63 14.70 -1.76 -5.03
C PRO A 63 14.42 -3.05 -4.27
N LEU A 64 13.70 -2.97 -3.16
CA LEU A 64 13.32 -4.10 -2.33
C LEU A 64 12.37 -5.08 -3.03
N VAL A 65 11.60 -4.58 -4.00
CA VAL A 65 10.70 -5.40 -4.84
C VAL A 65 11.45 -6.51 -5.58
N GLY A 66 12.67 -6.23 -6.03
CA GLY A 66 13.52 -7.23 -6.70
C GLY A 66 13.90 -8.40 -5.80
N VAL A 67 14.00 -8.17 -4.49
CA VAL A 67 14.40 -9.18 -3.50
C VAL A 67 13.20 -9.91 -2.91
N ILE A 68 12.19 -9.17 -2.46
CA ILE A 68 11.06 -9.70 -1.69
C ILE A 68 9.87 -10.08 -2.59
N GLY A 69 9.69 -9.35 -3.69
CA GLY A 69 8.54 -9.50 -4.59
C GLY A 69 7.50 -8.40 -4.40
N ARG A 70 6.70 -8.14 -5.45
CA ARG A 70 5.73 -7.03 -5.46
C ARG A 70 4.58 -7.22 -4.49
N SER A 71 4.02 -8.43 -4.42
CA SER A 71 2.89 -8.74 -3.54
C SER A 71 3.24 -8.55 -2.07
N ALA A 72 4.44 -9.01 -1.66
CA ALA A 72 4.91 -8.87 -0.30
C ALA A 72 5.13 -7.40 0.07
N VAL A 73 5.73 -6.60 -0.80
CA VAL A 73 5.98 -5.17 -0.54
C VAL A 73 4.66 -4.41 -0.42
N ILE A 74 3.64 -4.68 -1.27
CA ILE A 74 2.31 -4.07 -1.14
C ILE A 74 1.65 -4.46 0.19
N PHE A 75 1.68 -5.73 0.55
CA PHE A 75 1.07 -6.20 1.80
C PHE A 75 1.71 -5.53 3.02
N TRP A 76 3.04 -5.55 3.12
CA TRP A 76 3.75 -4.94 4.23
C TRP A 76 3.60 -3.42 4.28
N SER A 77 3.50 -2.74 3.13
CA SER A 77 3.19 -1.31 3.10
C SER A 77 1.81 -1.02 3.69
N LEU A 78 0.79 -1.84 3.39
CA LEU A 78 -0.54 -1.69 3.98
C LEU A 78 -0.52 -1.96 5.49
N VAL A 79 0.23 -2.95 5.97
CA VAL A 79 0.42 -3.20 7.41
C VAL A 79 1.05 -2.00 8.11
N CYS A 80 2.09 -1.40 7.51
CA CYS A 80 2.75 -0.22 8.05
C CYS A 80 1.82 1.01 8.04
N ILE A 81 1.01 1.20 6.97
CA ILE A 81 0.01 2.26 6.92
C ILE A 81 -1.03 2.05 8.03
N PHE A 82 -1.53 0.83 8.21
CA PHE A 82 -2.49 0.48 9.25
C PHE A 82 -1.95 0.82 10.65
N ALA A 83 -0.71 0.39 10.95
CA ALA A 83 -0.03 0.72 12.21
C ALA A 83 0.19 2.23 12.38
N GLY A 84 0.60 2.92 11.31
CA GLY A 84 0.81 4.37 11.33
C GLY A 84 -0.47 5.18 11.53
N GLN A 85 -1.63 4.68 11.07
CA GLN A 85 -2.92 5.30 11.33
C GLN A 85 -3.35 5.13 12.80
N ILE A 86 -3.16 3.95 13.38
CA ILE A 86 -3.40 3.74 14.82
C ILE A 86 -2.52 4.68 15.62
N TRP A 87 -1.22 4.72 15.31
CA TRP A 87 -0.28 5.60 16.00
C TRP A 87 -0.71 7.07 15.91
N GLY A 88 -1.10 7.56 14.70
CA GLY A 88 -1.58 8.93 14.52
C GLY A 88 -2.89 9.23 15.24
N GLY A 89 -3.79 8.27 15.36
CA GLY A 89 -5.07 8.41 16.07
C GLY A 89 -4.94 8.47 17.58
N GLU A 90 -3.91 7.81 18.16
CA GLU A 90 -3.64 7.84 19.60
C GLU A 90 -2.95 9.14 20.07
N MET A 91 -2.30 9.89 19.16
CA MET A 91 -1.55 11.10 19.49
C MET A 91 -2.47 12.32 19.60
N THR A 92 -3.30 12.38 20.64
CA THR A 92 -4.30 13.46 20.85
C THR A 92 -3.88 14.49 21.91
N GLY A 93 -2.79 14.27 22.63
CA GLY A 93 -2.29 15.15 23.69
C GLY A 93 -1.62 16.41 23.17
N VAL A 94 -1.66 17.50 23.95
CA VAL A 94 -1.07 18.79 23.59
C VAL A 94 0.44 18.70 23.27
N ASN A 95 1.16 17.78 23.94
CA ASN A 95 2.59 17.57 23.75
C ASN A 95 2.91 16.55 22.63
N ASP A 96 1.91 15.93 22.02
CA ASP A 96 2.08 14.83 21.08
C ASP A 96 2.22 15.29 19.62
N TYR A 97 2.39 16.59 19.39
CA TYR A 97 2.55 17.15 18.04
C TYR A 97 3.76 16.57 17.29
N ILE A 98 4.90 16.39 17.94
CA ILE A 98 6.11 15.84 17.30
C ILE A 98 5.92 14.35 16.95
N PRO A 99 5.51 13.48 17.88
CA PRO A 99 5.16 12.09 17.55
C PRO A 99 4.09 11.97 16.47
N PHE A 100 3.08 12.84 16.48
CA PHE A 100 2.05 12.92 15.44
C PHE A 100 2.67 13.22 14.06
N THR A 101 3.53 14.24 13.96
CA THR A 101 4.21 14.57 12.70
C THR A 101 5.08 13.45 12.19
N ILE A 102 5.78 12.73 13.07
CA ILE A 102 6.57 11.54 12.72
C ILE A 102 5.66 10.43 12.21
N SER A 103 4.50 10.20 12.82
CA SER A 103 3.52 9.21 12.34
C SER A 103 3.01 9.54 10.93
N ARG A 104 2.88 10.84 10.59
CA ARG A 104 2.51 11.30 9.23
C ARG A 104 3.60 10.99 8.22
N LEU A 105 4.86 11.30 8.55
CA LEU A 105 6.02 10.94 7.73
C LEU A 105 6.05 9.42 7.48
N PHE A 106 5.89 8.65 8.56
CA PHE A 106 5.90 7.17 8.49
C PHE A 106 4.77 6.65 7.59
N THR A 107 3.54 7.10 7.78
CA THR A 107 2.40 6.70 6.95
C THR A 107 2.60 7.12 5.49
N GLY A 108 3.17 8.30 5.26
CA GLY A 108 3.52 8.79 3.93
C GLY A 108 4.52 7.89 3.22
N LEU A 109 5.59 7.46 3.89
CA LEU A 109 6.63 6.58 3.33
C LEU A 109 6.04 5.31 2.67
N PHE A 110 4.99 4.76 3.26
CA PHE A 110 4.35 3.55 2.73
C PHE A 110 3.18 3.85 1.80
N GLY A 111 2.57 5.03 1.88
CA GLY A 111 1.37 5.41 1.14
C GLY A 111 1.53 5.39 -0.39
N GLY A 112 2.70 5.78 -0.90
CA GLY A 112 2.98 5.82 -2.34
C GLY A 112 3.22 4.44 -2.98
N ILE A 113 3.61 3.44 -2.19
CA ILE A 113 4.09 2.14 -2.68
C ILE A 113 3.01 1.36 -3.44
N PRO A 114 1.78 1.16 -2.92
CA PRO A 114 0.75 0.40 -3.62
C PRO A 114 0.31 1.03 -4.93
N ALA A 115 0.35 2.35 -5.05
CA ALA A 115 0.01 3.06 -6.28
C ALA A 115 1.05 2.77 -7.38
N ILE A 116 2.33 2.86 -7.06
CA ILE A 116 3.42 2.63 -8.02
C ILE A 116 3.50 1.14 -8.40
N LEU A 117 3.46 0.24 -7.44
CA LEU A 117 3.54 -1.19 -7.72
C LEU A 117 2.29 -1.74 -8.39
N GLY A 118 1.11 -1.14 -8.13
CA GLY A 118 -0.15 -1.48 -8.78
C GLY A 118 -0.10 -1.27 -10.29
N SER A 119 0.54 -0.21 -10.75
CA SER A 119 0.77 0.02 -12.18
C SER A 119 1.59 -1.11 -12.82
N GLY A 120 2.56 -1.66 -12.11
CA GLY A 120 3.35 -2.82 -12.54
C GLY A 120 2.50 -4.08 -12.72
N TYR A 121 1.50 -4.32 -11.84
CA TYR A 121 0.56 -5.43 -12.01
C TYR A 121 -0.28 -5.31 -13.28
N ILE A 122 -0.69 -4.09 -13.65
CA ILE A 122 -1.45 -3.85 -14.89
C ILE A 122 -0.62 -4.24 -16.11
N ILE A 123 0.66 -3.87 -16.13
CA ILE A 123 1.58 -4.20 -17.24
C ILE A 123 1.75 -5.71 -17.37
N ASP A 124 1.84 -6.43 -16.25
CA ASP A 124 2.08 -7.88 -16.25
C ASP A 124 0.81 -8.69 -16.58
N MET A 125 -0.37 -8.18 -16.22
CA MET A 125 -1.63 -8.92 -16.32
C MET A 125 -2.44 -8.65 -17.58
N PHE A 126 -2.32 -7.45 -18.15
CA PHE A 126 -3.14 -7.03 -19.28
C PHE A 126 -2.36 -6.97 -20.59
N PHE A 127 -3.02 -7.39 -21.67
CA PHE A 127 -2.48 -7.24 -23.03
C PHE A 127 -2.38 -5.76 -23.43
N LEU A 128 -1.49 -5.43 -24.34
CA LEU A 128 -1.20 -4.07 -24.76
C LEU A 128 -2.47 -3.27 -25.13
N HIS A 129 -3.40 -3.89 -25.86
CA HIS A 129 -4.67 -3.25 -26.27
C HIS A 129 -5.67 -3.00 -25.12
N GLN A 130 -5.51 -3.67 -23.96
CA GLN A 130 -6.37 -3.53 -22.78
C GLN A 130 -5.74 -2.67 -21.68
N ARG A 131 -4.42 -2.47 -21.73
CA ARG A 131 -3.68 -1.73 -20.70
C ARG A 131 -4.22 -0.32 -20.50
N GLY A 132 -4.54 0.41 -21.58
CA GLY A 132 -5.05 1.77 -21.49
C GLY A 132 -6.34 1.87 -20.66
N LYS A 133 -7.28 0.94 -20.87
CA LYS A 133 -8.53 0.88 -20.10
C LYS A 133 -8.28 0.54 -18.62
N ALA A 134 -7.38 -0.42 -18.36
CA ALA A 134 -7.03 -0.81 -16.99
C ALA A 134 -6.32 0.33 -16.24
N PHE A 135 -5.39 1.03 -16.88
CA PHE A 135 -4.74 2.21 -16.31
C PHE A 135 -5.75 3.32 -16.02
N ALA A 136 -6.67 3.61 -16.95
CA ALA A 136 -7.69 4.63 -16.73
C ALA A 136 -8.54 4.34 -15.49
N VAL A 137 -9.01 3.10 -15.31
CA VAL A 137 -9.76 2.70 -14.10
C VAL A 137 -8.91 2.84 -12.84
N PHE A 138 -7.66 2.41 -12.90
CA PHE A 138 -6.74 2.47 -11.77
C PHE A 138 -6.46 3.91 -11.33
N GLU A 139 -6.17 4.82 -12.29
CA GLU A 139 -5.92 6.23 -12.01
C GLU A 139 -7.16 6.96 -11.49
N ILE A 140 -8.35 6.66 -12.03
CA ILE A 140 -9.62 7.19 -11.50
C ILE A 140 -9.78 6.80 -10.02
N MET A 141 -9.46 5.56 -9.64
CA MET A 141 -9.53 5.12 -8.25
C MET A 141 -8.52 5.87 -7.35
N ILE A 142 -7.31 6.13 -7.85
CA ILE A 142 -6.30 6.91 -7.12
C ILE A 142 -6.76 8.36 -6.92
N ILE A 143 -7.22 9.02 -7.98
CA ILE A 143 -7.71 10.41 -7.90
C ILE A 143 -8.89 10.49 -6.92
N PHE A 144 -9.83 9.55 -7.02
CA PHE A 144 -10.97 9.48 -6.11
C PHE A 144 -10.54 9.23 -4.66
N ALA A 145 -9.47 8.47 -4.43
CA ALA A 145 -8.91 8.25 -3.10
C ALA A 145 -8.33 9.53 -2.48
N VAL A 146 -7.59 10.30 -3.27
CA VAL A 146 -6.97 11.57 -2.81
C VAL A 146 -8.05 12.60 -2.49
N VAL A 147 -8.95 12.87 -3.45
CA VAL A 147 -10.01 13.86 -3.29
C VAL A 147 -11.04 13.40 -2.25
N GLY A 148 -11.51 12.16 -2.35
CA GLY A 148 -12.50 11.60 -1.44
C GLY A 148 -11.97 11.46 -0.01
N GLY A 149 -10.69 11.06 0.15
CA GLY A 149 -10.05 11.00 1.46
C GLY A 149 -10.03 12.34 2.17
N GLY A 150 -9.57 13.38 1.49
CA GLY A 150 -9.52 14.74 2.04
C GLY A 150 -10.90 15.30 2.38
N THR A 151 -11.86 15.18 1.45
CA THR A 151 -13.22 15.72 1.66
C THR A 151 -13.96 15.00 2.78
N LEU A 152 -13.91 13.66 2.82
CA LEU A 152 -14.53 12.87 3.90
C LEU A 152 -13.83 13.12 5.24
N GLY A 153 -12.50 13.22 5.25
CA GLY A 153 -11.75 13.57 6.45
C GLY A 153 -12.14 14.92 7.00
N GLY A 154 -12.23 15.96 6.16
CA GLY A 154 -12.69 17.28 6.56
C GLY A 154 -14.13 17.29 7.07
N PHE A 155 -15.04 16.55 6.41
CA PHE A 155 -16.43 16.43 6.86
C PHE A 155 -16.55 15.73 8.23
N ILE A 156 -15.80 14.67 8.44
CA ILE A 156 -15.76 13.94 9.72
C ILE A 156 -15.22 14.86 10.82
N ALA A 157 -14.09 15.53 10.59
CA ALA A 157 -13.45 16.41 11.57
C ALA A 157 -14.26 17.67 11.91
N ASN A 158 -15.19 18.10 11.04
CA ASN A 158 -16.09 19.22 11.32
C ASN A 158 -17.24 18.85 12.25
N ASN A 159 -17.69 17.60 12.22
CA ASN A 159 -18.86 17.14 12.96
C ASN A 159 -18.53 16.24 14.17
N ASN A 160 -17.30 15.75 14.24
CA ASN A 160 -16.83 14.79 15.24
C ASN A 160 -15.41 15.15 15.70
N PRO A 161 -14.90 14.52 16.77
CA PRO A 161 -13.50 14.62 17.14
C PRO A 161 -12.60 14.25 15.94
N TRP A 162 -11.54 15.04 15.74
CA TRP A 162 -10.66 14.91 14.58
C TRP A 162 -9.88 13.58 14.53
N ASP A 163 -9.66 12.94 15.67
CA ASP A 163 -9.02 11.62 15.77
C ASP A 163 -9.82 10.52 15.09
N LEU A 164 -11.16 10.66 15.03
CA LEU A 164 -12.04 9.71 14.34
C LEU A 164 -11.67 9.54 12.86
N VAL A 165 -11.04 10.55 12.25
CA VAL A 165 -10.57 10.47 10.85
C VAL A 165 -9.51 9.39 10.67
N PHE A 166 -8.69 9.11 11.68
CA PHE A 166 -7.70 8.04 11.63
C PHE A 166 -8.36 6.68 11.81
N TRP A 167 -9.30 6.57 12.73
CA TRP A 167 -10.00 5.33 13.02
C TRP A 167 -10.85 4.83 11.85
N TRP A 168 -11.56 5.74 11.17
CA TRP A 168 -12.39 5.30 10.05
C TRP A 168 -11.55 4.83 8.84
N THR A 169 -10.35 5.38 8.63
CA THR A 169 -9.46 4.94 7.54
C THR A 169 -8.92 3.52 7.74
N LEU A 170 -8.91 3.00 8.97
CA LEU A 170 -8.53 1.62 9.26
C LEU A 170 -9.44 0.60 8.57
N GLY A 171 -10.73 0.92 8.38
CA GLY A 171 -11.67 0.03 7.69
C GLY A 171 -11.23 -0.30 6.27
N PRO A 172 -11.12 0.68 5.37
CA PRO A 172 -10.64 0.46 4.00
C PRO A 172 -9.24 -0.13 3.91
N VAL A 173 -8.30 0.30 4.78
CA VAL A 173 -6.92 -0.25 4.78
C VAL A 173 -6.93 -1.71 5.23
N GLY A 174 -7.68 -2.05 6.28
CA GLY A 174 -7.83 -3.42 6.76
C GLY A 174 -8.49 -4.33 5.72
N ALA A 175 -9.55 -3.86 5.07
CA ALA A 175 -10.20 -4.59 3.98
C ALA A 175 -9.25 -4.83 2.80
N ALA A 176 -8.49 -3.81 2.40
CA ALA A 176 -7.49 -3.93 1.35
C ALA A 176 -6.39 -4.93 1.72
N MET A 177 -5.90 -4.89 2.96
CA MET A 177 -4.88 -5.82 3.47
C MET A 177 -5.38 -7.28 3.41
N ILE A 178 -6.61 -7.54 3.84
CA ILE A 178 -7.23 -8.88 3.79
C ILE A 178 -7.37 -9.35 2.34
N LEU A 179 -7.88 -8.50 1.44
CA LEU A 179 -8.08 -8.87 0.03
C LEU A 179 -6.74 -9.10 -0.68
N VAL A 180 -5.73 -8.29 -0.41
CA VAL A 180 -4.38 -8.51 -0.94
C VAL A 180 -3.84 -9.85 -0.45
N PHE A 181 -3.96 -10.14 0.83
CA PHE A 181 -3.49 -11.42 1.39
C PHE A 181 -4.18 -12.63 0.75
N ILE A 182 -5.50 -12.55 0.51
CA ILE A 182 -6.28 -13.67 -0.04
C ILE A 182 -6.06 -13.85 -1.53
N PHE A 183 -6.11 -12.77 -2.31
CA PHE A 183 -6.24 -12.85 -3.77
C PHE A 183 -4.98 -12.48 -4.54
N VAL A 184 -4.11 -11.61 -4.02
CA VAL A 184 -2.95 -11.18 -4.79
C VAL A 184 -1.87 -12.24 -4.76
N GLU A 185 -1.52 -12.73 -5.95
CA GLU A 185 -0.42 -13.66 -6.17
C GLU A 185 0.80 -12.91 -6.71
N GLU A 186 1.99 -13.47 -6.47
CA GLU A 186 3.23 -12.87 -6.96
C GLU A 186 3.32 -12.98 -8.47
N THR A 187 3.37 -11.83 -9.16
CA THR A 187 3.47 -11.76 -10.63
C THR A 187 4.88 -11.49 -11.13
N THR A 188 5.84 -11.23 -10.22
CA THR A 188 7.21 -10.94 -10.61
C THR A 188 7.88 -12.16 -11.23
N TYR A 189 8.05 -12.13 -12.54
CA TYR A 189 8.75 -13.16 -13.30
C TYR A 189 10.03 -12.56 -13.89
N ASN A 190 11.18 -13.08 -13.47
CA ASN A 190 12.46 -12.73 -14.08
C ASN A 190 12.74 -13.70 -15.22
N ARG A 191 12.71 -13.21 -16.46
CA ARG A 191 12.93 -14.02 -17.68
C ARG A 191 14.38 -14.42 -17.85
N ASP A 192 15.31 -13.63 -17.33
CA ASP A 192 16.75 -13.78 -17.56
C ASP A 192 17.46 -14.56 -16.44
N ALA A 193 16.79 -14.76 -15.31
CA ALA A 193 17.38 -15.46 -14.19
C ALA A 193 17.03 -16.94 -14.23
N ALA A 194 17.97 -17.76 -14.62
CA ALA A 194 17.97 -19.22 -14.42
C ALA A 194 18.10 -19.61 -12.92
N VAL A 195 17.55 -18.81 -12.00
CA VAL A 195 17.61 -19.11 -10.56
C VAL A 195 16.35 -19.86 -10.18
N PRO A 196 16.46 -21.14 -9.83
CA PRO A 196 15.30 -21.93 -9.42
C PRO A 196 14.74 -21.39 -8.11
N ARG A 197 13.50 -20.92 -8.14
CA ARG A 197 12.77 -20.57 -6.92
C ARG A 197 12.32 -21.85 -6.21
N ARG A 198 12.35 -21.86 -4.88
CA ARG A 198 11.80 -22.97 -4.11
C ARG A 198 10.35 -23.23 -4.51
N PRO A 199 9.94 -24.50 -4.69
CA PRO A 199 8.55 -24.83 -4.94
C PRO A 199 7.71 -24.35 -3.75
N LEU A 200 6.61 -23.65 -4.05
CA LEU A 200 5.69 -23.16 -3.02
C LEU A 200 4.99 -24.35 -2.35
N PRO A 201 4.71 -24.27 -1.03
CA PRO A 201 3.98 -25.32 -0.33
C PRO A 201 2.62 -25.57 -0.96
N LYS A 202 2.19 -26.84 -1.05
CA LYS A 202 0.89 -27.21 -1.63
C LYS A 202 -0.31 -26.72 -0.82
N LYS A 203 -0.15 -26.53 0.50
CA LYS A 203 -1.22 -26.00 1.37
C LYS A 203 -1.37 -24.51 1.13
N TRP A 204 -2.60 -24.03 0.89
CA TRP A 204 -2.92 -22.64 0.55
C TRP A 204 -2.35 -21.63 1.56
N LEU A 205 -2.60 -21.81 2.86
CA LEU A 205 -2.09 -20.93 3.92
C LEU A 205 -0.55 -20.90 3.96
N ALA A 206 0.10 -22.07 3.88
CA ALA A 206 1.56 -22.15 3.88
C ALA A 206 2.16 -21.45 2.64
N ASN A 207 1.47 -21.54 1.49
CA ASN A 207 1.86 -20.84 0.28
C ASN A 207 1.73 -19.30 0.48
N ARG A 208 0.64 -18.81 1.07
CA ARG A 208 0.46 -17.38 1.36
C ARG A 208 1.51 -16.86 2.34
N ILE A 209 1.74 -17.55 3.43
CA ILE A 209 2.79 -17.19 4.39
C ILE A 209 4.16 -17.15 3.69
N ALA A 210 4.51 -18.16 2.91
CA ALA A 210 5.76 -18.19 2.15
C ALA A 210 5.86 -17.07 1.10
N THR A 211 4.74 -16.56 0.60
CA THR A 211 4.71 -15.45 -0.36
C THR A 211 5.00 -14.11 0.31
N TYR A 212 4.47 -13.88 1.50
CA TYR A 212 4.51 -12.58 2.16
C TYR A 212 5.65 -12.44 3.18
N PHE A 213 6.25 -13.54 3.65
CA PHE A 213 7.37 -13.50 4.58
C PHE A 213 8.72 -13.70 3.86
N PRO A 214 9.61 -12.68 3.89
CA PRO A 214 10.81 -12.63 3.05
C PRO A 214 11.85 -13.74 3.31
N GLY A 215 11.85 -14.39 4.46
CA GLY A 215 12.85 -15.42 4.79
C GLY A 215 12.69 -16.76 4.04
N THR A 216 11.58 -16.98 3.36
CA THR A 216 11.24 -18.28 2.74
C THR A 216 11.54 -18.36 1.24
N ARG A 217 11.77 -17.22 0.58
CA ARG A 217 11.98 -17.13 -0.89
C ARG A 217 13.42 -16.99 -1.35
N THR A 218 14.30 -16.48 -0.52
CA THR A 218 15.70 -16.28 -0.88
C THR A 218 16.47 -17.58 -0.79
N GLN A 219 16.73 -18.24 -1.92
CA GLN A 219 17.88 -19.13 -1.99
C GLN A 219 19.12 -18.31 -2.33
N PRO A 220 20.21 -18.47 -1.60
CA PRO A 220 21.52 -18.04 -2.09
C PRO A 220 21.78 -18.73 -3.43
N ALA A 221 22.39 -18.01 -4.36
CA ALA A 221 22.75 -18.51 -5.69
C ALA A 221 23.60 -19.79 -5.56
N GLY A 222 22.97 -20.92 -5.53
CA GLY A 222 23.55 -22.24 -5.55
C GLY A 222 23.51 -22.79 -6.96
N LYS A 223 24.66 -23.14 -7.48
CA LYS A 223 24.86 -23.73 -8.79
C LYS A 223 23.83 -24.83 -9.13
N GLY A 224 23.07 -24.58 -10.20
CA GLY A 224 22.58 -25.60 -11.13
C GLY A 224 21.68 -26.69 -10.59
N LYS A 225 20.36 -26.47 -10.70
CA LYS A 225 19.37 -27.49 -11.14
C LYS A 225 18.09 -26.74 -11.52
N GLU A 226 17.64 -26.94 -12.76
CA GLU A 226 16.38 -26.41 -13.25
C GLU A 226 15.23 -26.99 -12.45
N PHE A 227 14.54 -26.16 -11.71
CA PHE A 227 13.24 -26.48 -11.13
C PHE A 227 12.17 -25.79 -11.95
N VAL A 228 11.43 -26.57 -12.72
CA VAL A 228 10.19 -26.12 -13.35
C VAL A 228 9.19 -25.84 -12.24
N SER A 229 8.95 -24.55 -11.98
CA SER A 229 7.90 -24.12 -11.08
C SER A 229 6.54 -24.40 -11.72
N HIS A 230 5.82 -25.40 -11.23
CA HIS A 230 4.40 -25.60 -11.49
C HIS A 230 3.54 -24.64 -10.65
N GLY A 231 3.93 -23.38 -10.57
CA GLY A 231 3.03 -22.31 -10.21
C GLY A 231 2.27 -21.92 -11.49
N HIS A 232 0.95 -21.87 -11.44
CA HIS A 232 0.12 -21.43 -12.54
C HIS A 232 0.58 -20.06 -13.05
N VAL A 233 1.53 -20.07 -13.94
CA VAL A 233 1.85 -18.95 -14.80
C VAL A 233 0.59 -18.73 -15.62
N ILE A 234 -0.10 -17.61 -15.40
CA ILE A 234 -1.11 -17.16 -16.34
C ILE A 234 -0.32 -16.81 -17.61
N ARG A 235 -0.15 -17.81 -18.49
CA ARG A 235 0.40 -17.55 -19.82
C ARG A 235 -0.54 -16.57 -20.50
N PRO A 236 -0.01 -15.46 -21.04
CA PRO A 236 -0.76 -14.71 -22.01
C PRO A 236 -0.99 -15.65 -23.21
N LEU A 237 -2.25 -16.02 -23.49
CA LEU A 237 -2.69 -16.59 -24.75
C LEU A 237 -2.56 -15.56 -25.84
#